data_044cc3223aa2a6784a53b0ad4033f702
#
_entry.id   044cc3223aa2a6784a53b0ad4033f702
#
_cell.length_a   1.000
_cell.length_b   1.000
_cell.length_c   1.000
_cell.angle_alpha   90.00
_cell.angle_beta   90.00
_cell.angle_gamma   90.00
#
_symmetry.space_group_name_H-M   'P 1'
#
loop_
_entity.id
_entity.type
_entity.pdbx_description
1 polymer ?
#
loop_
_entity_poly.entity_id
_entity_poly.type
_entity_poly.pdbx_seq_one_letter_code
_entity_poly.pdbx_strand_id
1 'polypeptide(L)'
;MFVPLISNIKKIVFVGLAALCLSAAASGQQTPCSAKLDQIKDTPELFGLRLGMTYDQVKERLPLVQFGRADEIGVVKTSFNPHFDPRVDPKAFEAVRTISLDFLDGKLVTLWIGFEETYKWPKLDEFVNGFATALSLPSQWPVRRLAREIVCDHFSVQASIIAGGPSIRITDELAQNTIAERREEAVAAAEAQVIGDMRSKTYYPSDCPAREDVPATSRVVFKNKELAEENGYKLAKDCQ
;
A
#
# COMPACT_ATOMS: atom_id res chain seq x y z
N MET A 1 50.08 81.29 19.09
CA MET A 1 48.89 82.07 18.90
C MET A 1 47.87 81.17 18.16
N PHE A 2 46.99 80.59 18.82
CA PHE A 2 45.65 80.21 18.43
C PHE A 2 45.09 79.18 19.37
N VAL A 3 43.88 79.46 19.82
CA VAL A 3 43.12 78.87 20.90
C VAL A 3 42.38 77.65 20.39
N PRO A 4 42.11 76.63 21.20
CA PRO A 4 41.31 75.48 20.80
C PRO A 4 39.83 75.72 21.05
N LEU A 5 38.96 75.24 20.13
CA LEU A 5 37.50 75.18 20.29
C LEU A 5 37.09 73.75 20.65
N ILE A 6 36.52 73.64 21.83
CA ILE A 6 35.89 72.44 22.36
C ILE A 6 34.50 72.31 21.74
N SER A 7 34.19 71.21 21.08
CA SER A 7 32.83 70.89 20.65
C SER A 7 32.35 69.61 21.31
N ASN A 8 31.31 69.76 22.11
CA ASN A 8 30.57 68.73 22.79
C ASN A 8 29.76 67.87 21.80
N ILE A 9 30.06 66.60 21.68
CA ILE A 9 29.24 65.62 20.95
C ILE A 9 28.36 64.91 22.01
N LYS A 10 27.07 65.23 22.00
CA LYS A 10 26.01 64.52 22.76
C LYS A 10 25.90 63.10 22.21
N LYS A 11 26.13 62.12 23.08
CA LYS A 11 25.84 60.72 22.80
C LYS A 11 24.33 60.52 22.77
N ILE A 12 23.76 60.33 21.60
CA ILE A 12 22.38 59.84 21.43
C ILE A 12 22.44 58.30 21.48
N VAL A 13 21.93 57.77 22.58
CA VAL A 13 21.73 56.33 22.76
C VAL A 13 20.45 55.97 22.03
N PHE A 14 20.54 55.36 20.86
CA PHE A 14 19.42 54.70 20.20
C PHE A 14 19.20 53.34 20.86
N VAL A 15 18.16 53.28 21.73
CA VAL A 15 17.63 52.03 22.21
C VAL A 15 16.74 51.47 21.09
N GLY A 16 17.31 50.62 20.25
CA GLY A 16 16.58 49.86 19.24
C GLY A 16 15.82 48.73 19.92
N LEU A 17 14.50 48.92 20.08
CA LEU A 17 13.57 47.87 20.52
C LEU A 17 13.38 46.92 19.35
N ALA A 18 14.19 45.84 19.26
CA ALA A 18 13.97 44.74 18.33
C ALA A 18 12.78 43.90 18.83
N ALA A 19 11.59 44.22 18.37
CA ALA A 19 10.42 43.36 18.51
C ALA A 19 10.66 42.08 17.68
N LEU A 20 11.18 41.01 18.30
CA LEU A 20 11.17 39.65 17.75
C LEU A 20 9.71 39.19 17.67
N CYS A 21 9.10 39.35 16.50
CA CYS A 21 7.89 38.59 16.13
C CYS A 21 8.24 37.13 16.03
N LEU A 22 8.17 36.38 17.11
CA LEU A 22 8.09 34.93 17.10
C LEU A 22 6.75 34.57 16.45
N SER A 23 6.75 34.44 15.13
CA SER A 23 5.71 33.74 14.40
C SER A 23 5.81 32.27 14.82
N ALA A 24 5.12 31.88 15.87
CA ALA A 24 4.84 30.49 16.15
C ALA A 24 4.04 29.98 14.97
N ALA A 25 4.73 29.37 13.99
CA ALA A 25 4.10 28.49 13.04
C ALA A 25 3.47 27.39 13.90
N ALA A 26 2.16 27.51 14.15
CA ALA A 26 1.37 26.43 14.67
C ALA A 26 1.41 25.33 13.62
N SER A 27 2.44 24.50 13.69
CA SER A 27 2.43 23.16 13.08
C SER A 27 1.22 22.49 13.71
N GLY A 28 0.09 22.48 13.01
CA GLY A 28 -1.08 21.75 13.44
C GLY A 28 -0.64 20.31 13.65
N GLN A 29 -0.37 19.95 14.91
CA GLN A 29 -0.16 18.56 15.28
C GLN A 29 -1.46 17.85 14.95
N GLN A 30 -1.45 17.15 13.82
CA GLN A 30 -2.55 16.28 13.44
C GLN A 30 -2.66 15.25 14.56
N THR A 31 -3.79 15.22 15.23
CA THR A 31 -4.08 14.21 16.24
C THR A 31 -3.95 12.84 15.55
N PRO A 32 -3.04 11.96 16.01
CA PRO A 32 -2.90 10.64 15.42
C PRO A 32 -4.26 9.92 15.48
N CYS A 33 -4.65 9.25 14.39
CA CYS A 33 -5.84 8.42 14.41
C CYS A 33 -5.56 7.18 15.28
N SER A 34 -6.25 7.07 16.42
CA SER A 34 -6.12 5.94 17.35
C SER A 34 -7.22 4.89 17.15
N ALA A 35 -8.07 5.03 16.12
CA ALA A 35 -9.07 4.02 15.80
C ALA A 35 -8.41 2.68 15.45
N LYS A 36 -9.00 1.60 15.92
CA LYS A 36 -8.58 0.24 15.58
C LYS A 36 -9.44 -0.34 14.46
N LEU A 37 -8.92 -1.35 13.81
CA LEU A 37 -9.58 -1.99 12.66
C LEU A 37 -10.97 -2.56 13.02
N ASP A 38 -11.12 -3.13 14.20
CA ASP A 38 -12.38 -3.68 14.72
C ASP A 38 -13.41 -2.61 15.11
N GLN A 39 -12.99 -1.34 15.23
CA GLN A 39 -13.84 -0.18 15.53
C GLN A 39 -14.42 0.47 14.28
N ILE A 40 -13.98 0.07 13.07
CA ILE A 40 -14.58 0.55 11.82
C ILE A 40 -16.01 0.03 11.74
N LYS A 41 -16.95 0.95 11.59
CA LYS A 41 -18.38 0.59 11.51
C LYS A 41 -18.68 -0.24 10.26
N ASP A 42 -19.58 -1.19 10.42
CA ASP A 42 -20.30 -1.78 9.30
C ASP A 42 -21.17 -0.69 8.66
N THR A 43 -20.96 -0.36 7.40
CA THR A 43 -21.61 0.75 6.72
C THR A 43 -22.06 0.37 5.33
N PRO A 44 -23.27 0.83 4.91
CA PRO A 44 -23.75 0.66 3.54
C PRO A 44 -22.80 1.22 2.47
N GLU A 45 -22.05 2.26 2.79
CA GLU A 45 -21.07 2.89 1.87
C GLU A 45 -19.95 1.93 1.46
N LEU A 46 -19.67 0.91 2.27
CA LEU A 46 -18.72 -0.16 1.98
C LEU A 46 -19.41 -1.51 1.67
N PHE A 47 -20.71 -1.52 1.42
CA PHE A 47 -21.51 -2.74 1.15
C PHE A 47 -21.40 -3.80 2.26
N GLY A 48 -21.23 -3.35 3.51
CA GLY A 48 -21.00 -4.22 4.65
C GLY A 48 -19.65 -4.96 4.62
N LEU A 49 -18.73 -4.59 3.71
CA LEU A 49 -17.39 -5.15 3.65
C LEU A 49 -16.48 -4.47 4.68
N ARG A 50 -15.58 -5.27 5.26
CA ARG A 50 -14.53 -4.79 6.17
C ARG A 50 -13.33 -5.71 6.16
N LEU A 51 -12.17 -5.18 6.51
CA LEU A 51 -10.95 -5.97 6.61
C LEU A 51 -11.09 -7.10 7.64
N GLY A 52 -10.35 -8.18 7.45
CA GLY A 52 -10.41 -9.38 8.26
C GLY A 52 -11.53 -10.37 7.92
N MET A 53 -12.46 -10.02 7.03
CA MET A 53 -13.49 -10.95 6.54
C MET A 53 -12.89 -12.13 5.79
N THR A 54 -13.48 -13.31 5.98
CA THR A 54 -13.16 -14.51 5.18
C THR A 54 -13.84 -14.46 3.82
N TYR A 55 -13.46 -15.38 2.91
CA TYR A 55 -14.15 -15.54 1.62
C TYR A 55 -15.66 -15.76 1.77
N ASP A 56 -16.08 -16.59 2.72
CA ASP A 56 -17.50 -16.89 2.94
C ASP A 56 -18.25 -15.65 3.43
N GLN A 57 -17.70 -14.90 4.36
CA GLN A 57 -18.27 -13.64 4.84
C GLN A 57 -18.40 -12.59 3.72
N VAL A 58 -17.40 -12.51 2.82
CA VAL A 58 -17.47 -11.62 1.65
C VAL A 58 -18.53 -12.12 0.67
N LYS A 59 -18.65 -13.42 0.43
CA LYS A 59 -19.71 -14.00 -0.42
C LYS A 59 -21.11 -13.75 0.10
N GLU A 60 -21.31 -13.70 1.40
CA GLU A 60 -22.61 -13.31 1.98
C GLU A 60 -23.03 -11.89 1.59
N ARG A 61 -22.06 -10.98 1.40
CA ARG A 61 -22.29 -9.59 0.98
C ARG A 61 -22.30 -9.42 -0.55
N LEU A 62 -21.41 -10.13 -1.21
CA LEU A 62 -21.22 -10.12 -2.67
C LEU A 62 -21.32 -11.55 -3.23
N PRO A 63 -22.52 -12.14 -3.39
CA PRO A 63 -22.70 -13.56 -3.76
C PRO A 63 -22.07 -13.94 -5.09
N LEU A 64 -21.86 -12.97 -5.98
CA LEU A 64 -21.34 -13.20 -7.34
C LEU A 64 -19.83 -13.07 -7.44
N VAL A 65 -19.15 -12.66 -6.36
CA VAL A 65 -17.71 -12.56 -6.36
C VAL A 65 -17.07 -13.95 -6.51
N GLN A 66 -16.05 -14.04 -7.35
CA GLN A 66 -15.28 -15.25 -7.55
C GLN A 66 -13.85 -15.03 -7.06
N PHE A 67 -13.31 -16.00 -6.35
CA PHE A 67 -11.93 -15.98 -5.87
C PHE A 67 -11.07 -16.89 -6.70
N GLY A 68 -9.89 -16.39 -7.10
CA GLY A 68 -8.86 -17.18 -7.76
C GLY A 68 -8.10 -18.08 -6.77
N ARG A 69 -7.02 -18.67 -7.27
CA ARG A 69 -6.05 -19.38 -6.40
C ARG A 69 -5.12 -18.37 -5.76
N ALA A 70 -4.68 -18.68 -4.54
CA ALA A 70 -3.60 -17.95 -3.91
C ALA A 70 -2.30 -18.10 -4.72
N ASP A 71 -1.54 -17.04 -4.79
CA ASP A 71 -0.17 -17.07 -5.30
C ASP A 71 0.78 -17.73 -4.29
N GLU A 72 2.08 -17.77 -4.62
CA GLU A 72 3.12 -18.40 -3.81
C GLU A 72 3.32 -17.76 -2.43
N ILE A 73 2.89 -16.52 -2.25
CA ILE A 73 2.96 -15.79 -0.98
C ILE A 73 1.62 -15.75 -0.24
N GLY A 74 0.62 -16.50 -0.69
CA GLY A 74 -0.69 -16.63 -0.05
C GLY A 74 -1.68 -15.51 -0.39
N VAL A 75 -1.39 -14.68 -1.41
CA VAL A 75 -2.25 -13.56 -1.82
C VAL A 75 -3.25 -14.00 -2.88
N VAL A 76 -4.52 -13.62 -2.68
CA VAL A 76 -5.57 -13.72 -3.70
C VAL A 76 -6.08 -12.33 -4.00
N LYS A 77 -6.11 -11.97 -5.29
CA LYS A 77 -6.71 -10.72 -5.77
C LYS A 77 -7.95 -11.04 -6.57
N THR A 78 -9.01 -10.30 -6.30
CA THR A 78 -10.26 -10.39 -7.07
C THR A 78 -10.87 -9.02 -7.27
N SER A 79 -11.67 -8.89 -8.31
CA SER A 79 -12.46 -7.69 -8.56
C SER A 79 -13.86 -8.05 -8.99
N PHE A 80 -14.80 -7.19 -8.65
CA PHE A 80 -16.19 -7.30 -8.99
C PHE A 80 -16.65 -5.98 -9.64
N ASN A 81 -17.20 -6.09 -10.84
CA ASN A 81 -17.78 -4.96 -11.54
C ASN A 81 -19.29 -5.21 -11.73
N PRO A 82 -20.13 -4.47 -10.98
CA PRO A 82 -21.56 -4.71 -11.00
C PRO A 82 -22.24 -4.45 -12.35
N HIS A 83 -21.65 -3.61 -13.20
CA HIS A 83 -22.24 -3.28 -14.51
C HIS A 83 -22.11 -4.40 -15.55
N PHE A 84 -21.20 -5.35 -15.33
CA PHE A 84 -20.99 -6.47 -16.27
C PHE A 84 -21.68 -7.77 -15.86
N ASP A 85 -22.32 -7.81 -14.69
CA ASP A 85 -23.04 -8.99 -14.25
C ASP A 85 -24.57 -8.76 -14.30
N PRO A 86 -25.27 -9.37 -15.25
CA PRO A 86 -26.72 -9.18 -15.42
C PRO A 86 -27.55 -9.74 -14.25
N ARG A 87 -26.94 -10.47 -13.34
CA ARG A 87 -27.59 -11.05 -12.15
C ARG A 87 -27.58 -10.10 -10.95
N VAL A 88 -26.84 -8.98 -11.06
CA VAL A 88 -26.76 -7.97 -10.01
C VAL A 88 -27.94 -7.01 -10.12
N ASP A 89 -28.56 -6.68 -8.99
CA ASP A 89 -29.49 -5.55 -8.93
C ASP A 89 -28.71 -4.24 -9.13
N PRO A 90 -28.90 -3.51 -10.24
CA PRO A 90 -28.19 -2.27 -10.49
C PRO A 90 -28.42 -1.20 -9.41
N LYS A 91 -29.58 -1.24 -8.72
CA LYS A 91 -29.91 -0.30 -7.66
C LYS A 91 -29.07 -0.52 -6.40
N ALA A 92 -28.72 -1.79 -6.11
CA ALA A 92 -27.88 -2.11 -4.96
C ALA A 92 -26.45 -1.58 -5.11
N PHE A 93 -25.98 -1.36 -6.35
CA PHE A 93 -24.65 -0.89 -6.68
C PHE A 93 -24.66 0.41 -7.49
N GLU A 94 -25.69 1.23 -7.28
CA GLU A 94 -25.78 2.52 -7.95
C GLU A 94 -24.49 3.35 -7.77
N ALA A 95 -23.98 3.88 -8.87
CA ALA A 95 -22.73 4.63 -8.95
C ALA A 95 -21.46 3.88 -8.47
N VAL A 96 -21.47 2.55 -8.36
CA VAL A 96 -20.27 1.75 -8.14
C VAL A 96 -19.70 1.28 -9.46
N ARG A 97 -18.45 1.62 -9.74
CA ARG A 97 -17.74 1.15 -10.94
C ARG A 97 -17.07 -0.20 -10.71
N THR A 98 -16.36 -0.35 -9.62
CA THR A 98 -15.58 -1.56 -9.32
C THR A 98 -15.33 -1.70 -7.83
N ILE A 99 -15.37 -2.92 -7.34
CA ILE A 99 -14.89 -3.32 -6.01
C ILE A 99 -13.71 -4.26 -6.23
N SER A 100 -12.54 -3.95 -5.66
CA SER A 100 -11.36 -4.81 -5.68
C SER A 100 -10.98 -5.22 -4.27
N LEU A 101 -10.65 -6.50 -4.12
CA LEU A 101 -10.42 -7.16 -2.85
C LEU A 101 -9.12 -7.94 -2.92
N ASP A 102 -8.19 -7.65 -1.99
CA ASP A 102 -6.99 -8.45 -1.82
C ASP A 102 -7.09 -9.21 -0.49
N PHE A 103 -6.79 -10.49 -0.54
CA PHE A 103 -6.78 -11.40 0.60
C PHE A 103 -5.36 -11.90 0.86
N LEU A 104 -5.02 -12.06 2.12
CA LEU A 104 -3.84 -12.77 2.57
C LEU A 104 -4.31 -13.94 3.46
N ASP A 105 -3.89 -15.16 3.15
CA ASP A 105 -4.25 -16.37 3.90
C ASP A 105 -5.77 -16.49 4.19
N GLY A 106 -6.59 -16.11 3.18
CA GLY A 106 -8.06 -16.18 3.25
C GLY A 106 -8.73 -15.06 4.04
N LYS A 107 -8.01 -14.02 4.45
CA LYS A 107 -8.55 -12.83 5.13
C LYS A 107 -8.44 -11.61 4.22
N LEU A 108 -9.50 -10.81 4.14
CA LEU A 108 -9.52 -9.55 3.39
C LEU A 108 -8.57 -8.55 4.05
N VAL A 109 -7.56 -8.10 3.30
CA VAL A 109 -6.50 -7.19 3.79
C VAL A 109 -6.46 -5.87 3.03
N THR A 110 -7.07 -5.81 1.84
CA THR A 110 -7.28 -4.55 1.12
C THR A 110 -8.67 -4.56 0.50
N LEU A 111 -9.41 -3.48 0.75
CA LEU A 111 -10.68 -3.17 0.11
C LEU A 111 -10.50 -1.88 -0.69
N TRP A 112 -10.77 -1.92 -1.98
CA TRP A 112 -10.84 -0.73 -2.83
C TRP A 112 -12.18 -0.67 -3.55
N ILE A 113 -12.84 0.49 -3.49
CA ILE A 113 -14.09 0.76 -4.20
C ILE A 113 -13.91 2.02 -5.04
N GLY A 114 -14.11 1.87 -6.34
CA GLY A 114 -14.17 2.97 -7.30
C GLY A 114 -15.62 3.29 -7.62
N PHE A 115 -15.97 4.56 -7.56
CA PHE A 115 -17.31 5.05 -7.86
C PHE A 115 -17.31 5.82 -9.19
N GLU A 116 -18.49 6.00 -9.76
CA GLU A 116 -18.73 6.88 -10.89
C GLU A 116 -18.72 8.37 -10.42
N GLU A 117 -18.55 9.28 -11.37
CA GLU A 117 -18.63 10.73 -11.08
C GLU A 117 -20.01 11.18 -10.58
N THR A 118 -21.04 10.38 -10.83
CA THR A 118 -22.41 10.60 -10.35
C THR A 118 -22.63 10.20 -8.90
N TYR A 119 -21.61 9.65 -8.21
CA TYR A 119 -21.74 9.29 -6.81
C TYR A 119 -22.13 10.48 -5.94
N LYS A 120 -22.90 10.24 -4.89
CA LYS A 120 -23.47 11.29 -4.00
C LYS A 120 -22.46 12.31 -3.43
N TRP A 121 -21.17 11.99 -3.42
CA TRP A 121 -20.07 12.85 -3.01
C TRP A 121 -19.00 12.95 -4.11
N PRO A 122 -19.24 13.73 -5.19
CA PRO A 122 -18.36 13.71 -6.36
C PRO A 122 -17.02 14.43 -6.15
N LYS A 123 -16.96 15.37 -5.21
CA LYS A 123 -15.73 16.11 -4.88
C LYS A 123 -14.96 15.40 -3.78
N LEU A 124 -13.62 15.41 -3.88
CA LEU A 124 -12.75 14.69 -2.94
C LEU A 124 -13.00 15.07 -1.48
N ASP A 125 -13.14 16.33 -1.15
CA ASP A 125 -13.34 16.77 0.22
C ASP A 125 -14.74 16.38 0.76
N GLU A 126 -15.77 16.44 -0.08
CA GLU A 126 -17.12 15.95 0.26
C GLU A 126 -17.10 14.42 0.50
N PHE A 127 -16.38 13.69 -0.35
CA PHE A 127 -16.21 12.25 -0.26
C PHE A 127 -15.47 11.85 1.02
N VAL A 128 -14.36 12.52 1.35
CA VAL A 128 -13.63 12.32 2.60
C VAL A 128 -14.50 12.55 3.82
N ASN A 129 -15.23 13.68 3.86
CA ASN A 129 -16.12 14.00 4.97
C ASN A 129 -17.25 12.98 5.14
N GLY A 130 -17.84 12.54 4.01
CA GLY A 130 -18.89 11.52 4.01
C GLY A 130 -18.39 10.18 4.57
N PHE A 131 -17.25 9.70 4.08
CA PHE A 131 -16.65 8.45 4.58
C PHE A 131 -16.10 8.55 5.99
N ALA A 132 -15.47 9.67 6.36
CA ALA A 132 -15.03 9.91 7.74
C ALA A 132 -16.20 9.79 8.73
N THR A 133 -17.35 10.36 8.38
CA THR A 133 -18.57 10.27 9.18
C THR A 133 -19.10 8.83 9.22
N ALA A 134 -19.22 8.17 8.06
CA ALA A 134 -19.72 6.81 7.96
C ALA A 134 -18.88 5.82 8.77
N LEU A 135 -17.55 5.94 8.69
CA LEU A 135 -16.60 5.05 9.35
C LEU A 135 -16.25 5.47 10.79
N SER A 136 -16.79 6.60 11.27
CA SER A 136 -16.43 7.20 12.58
C SER A 136 -14.93 7.53 12.71
N LEU A 137 -14.32 7.97 11.61
CA LEU A 137 -12.93 8.42 11.55
C LEU A 137 -12.84 9.94 11.70
N PRO A 138 -11.66 10.49 12.08
CA PRO A 138 -11.41 11.92 12.01
C PRO A 138 -11.65 12.45 10.59
N SER A 139 -12.22 13.65 10.44
CA SER A 139 -12.54 14.24 9.14
C SER A 139 -11.34 14.89 8.43
N GLN A 140 -10.26 15.16 9.17
CA GLN A 140 -9.07 15.80 8.64
C GLN A 140 -8.08 14.74 8.13
N TRP A 141 -8.13 14.46 6.82
CA TRP A 141 -7.19 13.54 6.19
C TRP A 141 -6.08 14.32 5.48
N PRO A 142 -4.81 14.10 5.84
CA PRO A 142 -3.66 14.72 5.18
C PRO A 142 -3.65 14.53 3.67
N VAL A 143 -3.13 15.55 2.97
CA VAL A 143 -2.86 15.44 1.54
C VAL A 143 -1.65 14.54 1.32
N ARG A 144 -1.81 13.52 0.51
CA ARG A 144 -0.76 12.63 0.04
C ARG A 144 -0.78 12.61 -1.49
N ARG A 145 0.06 13.41 -2.14
CA ARG A 145 0.06 13.61 -3.60
C ARG A 145 -1.32 14.10 -4.10
N LEU A 146 -2.05 13.25 -4.83
CA LEU A 146 -3.39 13.54 -5.38
C LEU A 146 -4.52 12.85 -4.59
N ALA A 147 -4.24 12.42 -3.37
CA ALA A 147 -5.16 11.72 -2.49
C ALA A 147 -5.25 12.39 -1.12
N ARG A 148 -6.26 12.01 -0.37
CA ARG A 148 -6.37 12.24 1.07
C ARG A 148 -6.17 10.91 1.78
N GLU A 149 -5.35 10.89 2.80
CA GLU A 149 -5.04 9.64 3.50
C GLU A 149 -5.02 9.87 5.01
N ILE A 150 -5.60 8.94 5.75
CA ILE A 150 -5.45 8.87 7.20
C ILE A 150 -4.85 7.51 7.56
N VAL A 151 -3.83 7.54 8.42
CA VAL A 151 -3.22 6.33 8.98
C VAL A 151 -3.66 6.22 10.43
N CYS A 152 -4.26 5.09 10.77
CA CYS A 152 -4.75 4.76 12.10
C CYS A 152 -3.91 3.64 12.72
N ASP A 153 -4.41 3.00 13.79
CA ASP A 153 -3.72 1.89 14.42
C ASP A 153 -3.76 0.65 13.50
N HIS A 154 -2.64 0.36 12.84
CA HIS A 154 -2.41 -0.77 11.93
C HIS A 154 -3.22 -0.79 10.63
N PHE A 155 -3.92 0.29 10.28
CA PHE A 155 -4.57 0.39 8.98
C PHE A 155 -4.52 1.82 8.42
N SER A 156 -4.70 1.93 7.11
CA SER A 156 -4.84 3.22 6.42
C SER A 156 -6.13 3.29 5.62
N VAL A 157 -6.64 4.51 5.44
CA VAL A 157 -7.77 4.82 4.57
C VAL A 157 -7.37 5.94 3.63
N GLN A 158 -7.47 5.67 2.34
CA GLN A 158 -7.11 6.60 1.28
C GLN A 158 -8.32 6.90 0.41
N ALA A 159 -8.56 8.18 0.15
CA ALA A 159 -9.55 8.66 -0.80
C ALA A 159 -8.86 9.39 -1.96
N SER A 160 -9.31 9.16 -3.18
CA SER A 160 -8.76 9.81 -4.39
C SER A 160 -9.82 9.92 -5.49
N ILE A 161 -9.53 10.72 -6.52
CA ILE A 161 -10.32 10.75 -7.75
C ILE A 161 -9.58 9.93 -8.80
N ILE A 162 -10.21 8.89 -9.33
CA ILE A 162 -9.64 8.01 -10.34
C ILE A 162 -10.63 7.86 -11.50
N ALA A 163 -10.17 8.16 -12.72
CA ALA A 163 -10.98 8.11 -13.93
C ALA A 163 -12.32 8.88 -13.80
N GLY A 164 -12.25 10.11 -13.27
CA GLY A 164 -13.38 11.02 -13.10
C GLY A 164 -14.23 10.78 -11.85
N GLY A 165 -14.19 9.62 -11.23
CA GLY A 165 -14.98 9.29 -10.04
C GLY A 165 -14.15 9.18 -8.76
N PRO A 166 -14.77 9.35 -7.60
CA PRO A 166 -14.11 9.15 -6.32
C PRO A 166 -13.82 7.66 -6.08
N SER A 167 -12.84 7.40 -5.24
CA SER A 167 -12.49 6.04 -4.79
C SER A 167 -12.03 6.03 -3.36
N ILE A 168 -12.27 4.93 -2.67
CA ILE A 168 -11.77 4.68 -1.32
C ILE A 168 -10.97 3.39 -1.31
N ARG A 169 -9.86 3.40 -0.57
CA ARG A 169 -9.06 2.21 -0.27
C ARG A 169 -8.87 2.12 1.23
N ILE A 170 -9.10 0.94 1.77
CA ILE A 170 -8.81 0.61 3.17
C ILE A 170 -7.79 -0.53 3.14
N THR A 171 -6.70 -0.39 3.89
CA THR A 171 -5.56 -1.31 3.84
C THR A 171 -5.15 -1.70 5.26
N ASP A 172 -4.97 -2.98 5.51
CA ASP A 172 -4.34 -3.53 6.71
C ASP A 172 -2.82 -3.43 6.56
N GLU A 173 -2.20 -2.52 7.29
CA GLU A 173 -0.76 -2.24 7.18
C GLU A 173 0.11 -3.40 7.69
N LEU A 174 -0.35 -4.14 8.71
CA LEU A 174 0.38 -5.32 9.20
C LEU A 174 0.40 -6.43 8.14
N ALA A 175 -0.73 -6.66 7.50
CA ALA A 175 -0.81 -7.62 6.42
C ALA A 175 0.03 -7.20 5.21
N GLN A 176 0.11 -5.89 4.88
CA GLN A 176 0.99 -5.41 3.81
C GLN A 176 2.47 -5.63 4.12
N ASN A 177 2.88 -5.43 5.38
CA ASN A 177 4.24 -5.75 5.81
C ASN A 177 4.54 -7.24 5.64
N THR A 178 3.63 -8.12 6.07
CA THR A 178 3.76 -9.57 5.88
C THR A 178 3.86 -9.96 4.40
N ILE A 179 3.06 -9.31 3.53
CA ILE A 179 3.14 -9.51 2.07
C ILE A 179 4.50 -9.09 1.53
N ALA A 180 5.03 -7.95 1.99
CA ALA A 180 6.34 -7.45 1.58
C ALA A 180 7.45 -8.42 2.00
N GLU A 181 7.46 -8.85 3.27
CA GLU A 181 8.42 -9.82 3.81
C GLU A 181 8.40 -11.14 3.03
N ARG A 182 7.23 -11.74 2.84
CA ARG A 182 7.10 -12.99 2.05
C ARG A 182 7.56 -12.83 0.60
N ARG A 183 7.36 -11.66 0.01
CA ARG A 183 7.83 -11.37 -1.35
C ARG A 183 9.35 -11.27 -1.41
N GLU A 184 9.97 -10.63 -0.44
CA GLU A 184 11.42 -10.57 -0.32
C GLU A 184 12.02 -11.97 -0.11
N GLU A 185 11.42 -12.79 0.75
CA GLU A 185 11.82 -14.18 0.94
C GLU A 185 11.69 -15.01 -0.34
N ALA A 186 10.59 -14.86 -1.08
CA ALA A 186 10.37 -15.58 -2.34
C ALA A 186 11.40 -15.16 -3.40
N VAL A 187 11.74 -13.88 -3.50
CA VAL A 187 12.79 -13.37 -4.39
C VAL A 187 14.14 -13.95 -3.99
N ALA A 188 14.52 -13.87 -2.72
CA ALA A 188 15.77 -14.42 -2.22
C ALA A 188 15.86 -15.94 -2.46
N ALA A 189 14.76 -16.68 -2.25
CA ALA A 189 14.69 -18.11 -2.54
C ALA A 189 14.85 -18.41 -4.04
N ALA A 190 14.27 -17.58 -4.91
CA ALA A 190 14.43 -17.74 -6.36
C ALA A 190 15.85 -17.43 -6.83
N GLU A 191 16.49 -16.42 -6.26
CA GLU A 191 17.89 -16.07 -6.53
C GLU A 191 18.87 -17.15 -6.04
N ALA A 192 18.56 -17.80 -4.92
CA ALA A 192 19.37 -18.89 -4.38
C ALA A 192 19.29 -20.18 -5.22
N GLN A 193 18.25 -20.34 -6.07
CA GLN A 193 18.08 -21.51 -6.88
C GLN A 193 19.20 -21.68 -7.91
N VAL A 194 19.69 -22.93 -8.04
CA VAL A 194 20.67 -23.28 -9.06
C VAL A 194 20.09 -24.31 -10.01
N ILE A 195 20.49 -24.24 -11.29
CA ILE A 195 20.15 -25.23 -12.30
C ILE A 195 21.28 -26.28 -12.39
N GLY A 196 20.93 -27.54 -12.22
CA GLY A 196 21.86 -28.65 -12.47
C GLY A 196 21.66 -29.24 -13.84
N ASP A 197 22.77 -29.66 -14.50
CA ASP A 197 22.76 -30.54 -15.66
C ASP A 197 23.05 -31.99 -15.19
N MET A 198 22.06 -32.87 -15.32
CA MET A 198 22.15 -34.25 -14.89
C MET A 198 23.26 -35.04 -15.64
N ARG A 199 23.62 -34.62 -16.87
CA ARG A 199 24.61 -35.30 -17.71
C ARG A 199 26.02 -34.97 -17.29
N SER A 200 26.32 -33.69 -17.07
CA SER A 200 27.65 -33.22 -16.68
C SER A 200 27.87 -33.21 -15.17
N LYS A 201 26.79 -33.37 -14.38
CA LYS A 201 26.84 -33.21 -12.92
C LYS A 201 27.41 -31.85 -12.51
N THR A 202 27.07 -30.79 -13.27
CA THR A 202 27.43 -29.42 -12.95
C THR A 202 26.19 -28.62 -12.55
N TYR A 203 26.36 -27.61 -11.70
CA TYR A 203 25.30 -26.67 -11.42
C TYR A 203 25.68 -25.24 -11.81
N TYR A 204 24.69 -24.43 -12.10
CA TYR A 204 24.76 -23.06 -12.62
C TYR A 204 23.96 -22.16 -11.72
N PRO A 205 24.57 -21.18 -11.02
CA PRO A 205 23.89 -20.16 -10.24
C PRO A 205 22.95 -19.28 -11.08
N SER A 206 22.10 -18.51 -10.42
CA SER A 206 21.11 -17.65 -11.07
C SER A 206 21.74 -16.56 -11.96
N ASP A 207 22.90 -16.08 -11.61
CA ASP A 207 23.68 -15.04 -12.30
C ASP A 207 24.61 -15.57 -13.42
N CYS A 208 24.68 -16.89 -13.60
CA CYS A 208 25.52 -17.47 -14.63
C CYS A 208 24.81 -17.52 -16.00
N PRO A 209 25.33 -16.85 -17.05
CA PRO A 209 24.72 -16.86 -18.38
C PRO A 209 24.60 -18.26 -18.99
N ALA A 210 25.56 -19.13 -18.74
CA ALA A 210 25.56 -20.52 -19.25
C ALA A 210 24.42 -21.38 -18.68
N ARG A 211 23.69 -20.89 -17.68
CA ARG A 211 22.49 -21.53 -17.12
C ARG A 211 21.40 -21.77 -18.17
N GLU A 212 21.25 -20.86 -19.13
CA GLU A 212 20.22 -20.91 -20.16
C GLU A 212 20.52 -22.01 -21.20
N ASP A 213 21.80 -22.38 -21.35
CA ASP A 213 22.25 -23.41 -22.32
C ASP A 213 21.99 -24.83 -21.82
N VAL A 214 21.60 -25.03 -20.56
CA VAL A 214 21.27 -26.34 -20.01
C VAL A 214 19.98 -26.86 -20.65
N PRO A 215 20.02 -27.97 -21.40
CA PRO A 215 18.85 -28.52 -22.09
C PRO A 215 17.74 -28.89 -21.08
N ALA A 216 16.49 -28.58 -21.40
CA ALA A 216 15.35 -28.90 -20.54
C ALA A 216 15.25 -30.38 -20.14
N THR A 217 15.70 -31.29 -21.04
CA THR A 217 15.69 -32.75 -20.83
C THR A 217 16.72 -33.24 -19.80
N SER A 218 17.74 -32.44 -19.49
CA SER A 218 18.78 -32.76 -18.50
C SER A 218 18.78 -31.81 -17.31
N ARG A 219 17.85 -30.84 -17.32
CA ARG A 219 17.76 -29.80 -16.29
C ARG A 219 17.14 -30.34 -15.01
N VAL A 220 17.77 -30.05 -13.89
CA VAL A 220 17.22 -30.23 -12.53
C VAL A 220 17.36 -28.93 -11.75
N VAL A 221 16.38 -28.61 -10.93
CA VAL A 221 16.39 -27.38 -10.08
C VAL A 221 16.69 -27.79 -8.64
N PHE A 222 17.70 -27.16 -8.06
CA PHE A 222 17.99 -27.26 -6.64
C PHE A 222 17.62 -25.95 -5.95
N LYS A 223 17.14 -26.04 -4.70
CA LYS A 223 16.77 -24.86 -3.91
C LYS A 223 17.94 -23.92 -3.62
N ASN A 224 19.14 -24.47 -3.54
CA ASN A 224 20.39 -23.73 -3.32
C ASN A 224 21.59 -24.58 -3.78
N LYS A 225 22.77 -23.96 -3.76
CA LYS A 225 24.03 -24.61 -4.14
C LYS A 225 24.43 -25.78 -3.23
N GLU A 226 24.15 -25.64 -1.93
CA GLU A 226 24.48 -26.66 -0.93
C GLU A 226 23.76 -27.98 -1.29
N LEU A 227 22.48 -27.90 -1.62
CA LEU A 227 21.71 -29.08 -2.01
C LEU A 227 22.20 -29.68 -3.33
N ALA A 228 22.65 -28.86 -4.27
CA ALA A 228 23.28 -29.36 -5.50
C ALA A 228 24.59 -30.09 -5.20
N GLU A 229 25.45 -29.53 -4.35
CA GLU A 229 26.73 -30.14 -3.94
C GLU A 229 26.53 -31.44 -3.15
N GLU A 230 25.57 -31.51 -2.24
CA GLU A 230 25.16 -32.74 -1.54
C GLU A 230 24.71 -33.86 -2.50
N ASN A 231 24.08 -33.46 -3.64
CA ASN A 231 23.69 -34.40 -4.67
C ASN A 231 24.78 -34.68 -5.71
N GLY A 232 26.04 -34.29 -5.42
CA GLY A 232 27.23 -34.62 -6.22
C GLY A 232 27.42 -33.71 -7.43
N TYR A 233 26.74 -32.55 -7.50
CA TYR A 233 26.99 -31.56 -8.55
C TYR A 233 28.12 -30.62 -8.15
N LYS A 234 28.82 -30.08 -9.14
CA LYS A 234 29.91 -29.12 -8.96
C LYS A 234 29.60 -27.85 -9.71
N LEU A 235 30.09 -26.71 -9.21
CA LEU A 235 29.96 -25.43 -9.90
C LEU A 235 30.53 -25.56 -11.34
N ALA A 236 29.77 -25.09 -12.32
CA ALA A 236 30.20 -25.07 -13.72
C ALA A 236 31.41 -24.11 -13.85
N LYS A 237 32.38 -24.52 -14.67
CA LYS A 237 33.63 -23.76 -14.86
C LYS A 237 33.38 -22.36 -15.46
N ASP A 238 32.37 -22.26 -16.29
CA ASP A 238 31.97 -21.00 -16.97
C ASP A 238 31.26 -20.03 -16.05
N CYS A 239 31.01 -20.41 -14.78
CA CYS A 239 30.37 -19.60 -13.75
C CYS A 239 31.33 -19.26 -12.59
N GLN A 240 32.65 -19.43 -12.77
CA GLN A 240 33.69 -19.14 -11.75
C GLN A 240 34.20 -17.71 -11.87
#